data_4ef563fc21da4f5c9ebf7122ee022889
#
_entry.id   4ef563fc21da4f5c9ebf7122ee022889
#
_cell.length_a   1.000
_cell.length_b   1.000
_cell.length_c   1.000
_cell.angle_alpha   90.00
_cell.angle_beta   90.00
_cell.angle_gamma   90.00
#
_symmetry.space_group_name_H-M   'P 1'
#
loop_
_entity.id
_entity.type
_entity.pdbx_description
1 polymer ?
#
loop_
_entity_poly.entity_id
_entity_poly.type
_entity_poly.pdbx_seq_one_letter_code
_entity_poly.pdbx_strand_id
1 'polypeptide(L)'
;MSYLIYVINGPNLNLLGQREPELYGGKTLRDVEKSCIETAKKYNAKLKFFQSNAEHDLIDWIHASREEANGVIINPAAFSHTSVAILDALTLFEGPIIEVHISNIHTRENFRHHSYVSQKATAVIAGFGTEGYNIAIRKMTDLCGQLKTS
;
A
#
# COMPACT_ATOMS: atom_id res chain seq x y z
N MET A 1 -9.38 20.83 4.93
CA MET A 1 -8.14 20.18 5.40
C MET A 1 -7.80 19.00 4.51
N SER A 2 -6.52 18.84 4.24
CA SER A 2 -6.06 17.70 3.45
C SER A 2 -5.70 16.52 4.36
N TYR A 3 -5.84 15.31 3.82
CA TYR A 3 -5.38 14.09 4.48
C TYR A 3 -3.94 13.80 4.07
N LEU A 4 -3.17 13.22 4.97
CA LEU A 4 -1.84 12.69 4.64
C LEU A 4 -1.92 11.16 4.62
N ILE A 5 -1.54 10.58 3.49
CA ILE A 5 -1.57 9.13 3.26
C ILE A 5 -0.14 8.65 3.07
N TYR A 6 0.25 7.62 3.81
CA TYR A 6 1.53 6.94 3.57
C TYR A 6 1.28 5.80 2.58
N VAL A 7 2.09 5.76 1.53
CA VAL A 7 2.10 4.65 0.57
C VAL A 7 3.43 3.93 0.73
N ILE A 8 3.39 2.72 1.24
CA ILE A 8 4.58 1.95 1.62
C ILE A 8 4.70 0.73 0.72
N ASN A 9 5.85 0.60 0.06
CA ASN A 9 6.10 -0.46 -0.91
C ASN A 9 7.28 -1.32 -0.49
N GLY A 10 7.10 -2.63 -0.59
CA GLY A 10 8.04 -3.64 -0.15
C GLY A 10 9.09 -4.06 -1.19
N PRO A 11 9.71 -5.22 -0.97
CA PRO A 11 10.88 -5.64 -1.71
C PRO A 11 10.59 -5.86 -3.19
N ASN A 12 11.60 -5.56 -3.99
CA ASN A 12 11.63 -5.74 -5.44
C ASN A 12 10.73 -4.80 -6.23
N LEU A 13 9.90 -3.98 -5.58
CA LEU A 13 9.06 -3.02 -6.29
C LEU A 13 9.87 -1.88 -6.91
N ASN A 14 11.10 -1.67 -6.45
CA ASN A 14 12.04 -0.75 -7.11
C ASN A 14 12.36 -1.16 -8.54
N LEU A 15 12.18 -2.44 -8.89
CA LEU A 15 12.42 -2.96 -10.23
C LEU A 15 11.14 -3.12 -11.04
N LEU A 16 10.04 -2.55 -10.58
CA LEU A 16 8.78 -2.57 -11.32
C LEU A 16 8.98 -2.00 -12.72
N GLY A 17 8.41 -2.67 -13.74
CA GLY A 17 8.59 -2.30 -15.14
C GLY A 17 9.77 -2.99 -15.81
N GLN A 18 10.71 -3.52 -15.04
CA GLN A 18 11.88 -4.26 -15.53
C GLN A 18 11.75 -5.77 -15.27
N ARG A 19 10.88 -6.15 -14.33
CA ARG A 19 10.71 -7.51 -13.87
C ARG A 19 9.31 -8.00 -14.23
N GLU A 20 9.23 -9.10 -14.98
CA GLU A 20 7.96 -9.75 -15.34
C GLU A 20 6.92 -8.75 -15.90
N PRO A 21 7.20 -8.07 -17.04
CA PRO A 21 6.28 -7.05 -17.57
C PRO A 21 4.89 -7.59 -17.87
N GLU A 22 4.77 -8.85 -18.30
CA GLU A 22 3.50 -9.48 -18.58
C GLU A 22 2.63 -9.67 -17.34
N LEU A 23 3.23 -9.68 -16.15
CA LEU A 23 2.52 -9.85 -14.88
C LEU A 23 2.22 -8.50 -14.20
N TYR A 24 3.15 -7.55 -14.29
CA TYR A 24 3.08 -6.28 -13.56
C TYR A 24 2.89 -5.06 -14.47
N GLY A 25 2.92 -5.25 -15.80
CA GLY A 25 2.87 -4.17 -16.77
C GLY A 25 4.21 -3.49 -16.98
N GLY A 26 4.25 -2.49 -17.86
CA GLY A 26 5.49 -1.80 -18.23
C GLY A 26 5.80 -0.56 -17.41
N LYS A 27 4.91 -0.14 -16.51
CA LYS A 27 5.11 1.07 -15.70
C LYS A 27 6.13 0.84 -14.61
N THR A 28 6.96 1.87 -14.37
CA THR A 28 7.93 1.84 -13.27
C THR A 28 7.27 2.29 -11.98
N LEU A 29 7.94 2.05 -10.85
CA LEU A 29 7.43 2.54 -9.55
C LEU A 29 7.35 4.06 -9.53
N ARG A 30 8.27 4.73 -10.22
CA ARG A 30 8.23 6.20 -10.33
C ARG A 30 6.99 6.68 -11.07
N ASP A 31 6.58 5.97 -12.12
CA ASP A 31 5.32 6.26 -12.83
C ASP A 31 4.13 6.10 -11.91
N VAL A 32 4.15 5.06 -11.09
CA VAL A 32 3.10 4.81 -10.08
C VAL A 32 3.04 5.96 -9.08
N GLU A 33 4.19 6.39 -8.56
CA GLU A 33 4.25 7.50 -7.61
C GLU A 33 3.64 8.77 -8.19
N LYS A 34 4.02 9.13 -9.42
CA LYS A 34 3.47 10.32 -10.09
C LYS A 34 1.95 10.23 -10.24
N SER A 35 1.47 9.08 -10.68
CA SER A 35 0.03 8.84 -10.84
C SER A 35 -0.71 8.94 -9.50
N CYS A 36 -0.12 8.41 -8.45
CA CYS A 36 -0.67 8.49 -7.10
C CYS A 36 -0.79 9.93 -6.60
N ILE A 37 0.25 10.74 -6.83
CA ILE A 37 0.25 12.14 -6.44
C ILE A 37 -0.87 12.91 -7.15
N GLU A 38 -1.05 12.66 -8.45
CA GLU A 38 -2.12 13.27 -9.22
C GLU A 38 -3.51 12.89 -8.70
N THR A 39 -3.70 11.61 -8.41
CA THR A 39 -4.98 11.12 -7.85
C THR A 39 -5.24 11.76 -6.49
N ALA A 40 -4.22 11.81 -5.63
CA ALA A 40 -4.35 12.40 -4.30
C ALA A 40 -4.79 13.86 -4.37
N LYS A 41 -4.24 14.62 -5.31
CA LYS A 41 -4.63 16.03 -5.50
C LYS A 41 -6.10 16.17 -5.82
N LYS A 42 -6.65 15.27 -6.62
CA LYS A 42 -8.08 15.30 -6.99
C LYS A 42 -8.98 15.15 -5.76
N TYR A 43 -8.51 14.46 -4.74
CA TYR A 43 -9.27 14.17 -3.54
C TYR A 43 -8.77 14.95 -2.31
N ASN A 44 -8.00 16.03 -2.55
CA ASN A 44 -7.48 16.90 -1.50
C ASN A 44 -6.65 16.13 -0.48
N ALA A 45 -5.76 15.27 -0.95
CA ALA A 45 -4.86 14.49 -0.12
C ALA A 45 -3.41 14.73 -0.54
N LYS A 46 -2.50 14.50 0.41
CA LYS A 46 -1.06 14.50 0.19
C LYS A 46 -0.54 13.11 0.45
N LEU A 47 0.56 12.77 -0.20
CA LEU A 47 1.20 11.46 -0.05
C LEU A 47 2.63 11.61 0.42
N LYS A 48 3.06 10.62 1.20
CA LYS A 48 4.47 10.26 1.34
C LYS A 48 4.61 8.86 0.77
N PHE A 49 5.49 8.69 -0.22
CA PHE A 49 5.63 7.47 -0.99
C PHE A 49 6.98 6.85 -0.69
N PHE A 50 6.98 5.60 -0.25
CA PHE A 50 8.17 4.90 0.23
C PHE A 50 8.35 3.58 -0.48
N GLN A 51 9.59 3.13 -0.60
CA GLN A 51 9.92 1.79 -1.06
C GLN A 51 11.23 1.34 -0.43
N SER A 52 11.30 0.10 0.05
CA SER A 52 12.54 -0.51 0.50
C SER A 52 12.47 -2.03 0.36
N ASN A 53 13.64 -2.64 0.22
CA ASN A 53 13.80 -4.08 0.27
C ASN A 53 14.02 -4.58 1.71
N ALA A 54 14.23 -3.67 2.65
CA ALA A 54 14.49 -4.02 4.05
C ALA A 54 13.21 -4.00 4.87
N GLU A 55 12.92 -5.11 5.52
CA GLU A 55 11.72 -5.24 6.35
C GLU A 55 11.66 -4.16 7.44
N HIS A 56 12.79 -3.87 8.08
CA HIS A 56 12.82 -2.87 9.15
C HIS A 56 12.48 -1.46 8.67
N ASP A 57 12.77 -1.13 7.41
CA ASP A 57 12.37 0.17 6.86
C ASP A 57 10.84 0.29 6.80
N LEU A 58 10.17 -0.77 6.36
CA LEU A 58 8.70 -0.77 6.33
C LEU A 58 8.13 -0.60 7.73
N ILE A 59 8.69 -1.31 8.70
CA ILE A 59 8.27 -1.23 10.09
C ILE A 59 8.45 0.19 10.61
N ASP A 60 9.60 0.81 10.35
CA ASP A 60 9.90 2.17 10.82
C ASP A 60 8.94 3.19 10.20
N TRP A 61 8.61 3.05 8.92
CA TRP A 61 7.62 3.93 8.28
C TRP A 61 6.22 3.74 8.85
N ILE A 62 5.83 2.51 9.18
CA ILE A 62 4.55 2.25 9.83
C ILE A 62 4.53 2.92 11.20
N HIS A 63 5.63 2.83 11.95
CA HIS A 63 5.74 3.55 13.23
C HIS A 63 5.60 5.06 13.06
N ALA A 64 6.28 5.62 12.05
CA ALA A 64 6.21 7.05 11.76
C ALA A 64 4.79 7.48 11.35
N SER A 65 4.07 6.63 10.63
CA SER A 65 2.71 6.94 10.19
C SER A 65 1.76 7.21 11.36
N ARG A 66 2.01 6.59 12.51
CA ARG A 66 1.18 6.78 13.71
C ARG A 66 1.15 8.23 14.19
N GLU A 67 2.22 8.97 13.92
CA GLU A 67 2.38 10.34 14.39
C GLU A 67 1.73 11.37 13.46
N GLU A 68 1.63 11.07 12.17
CA GLU A 68 1.20 12.11 11.23
C GLU A 68 0.22 11.68 10.16
N ALA A 69 0.14 10.38 9.82
CA ALA A 69 -0.68 9.92 8.70
C ALA A 69 -2.13 9.67 9.11
N ASN A 70 -3.04 10.00 8.20
CA ASN A 70 -4.47 9.68 8.37
C ASN A 70 -4.78 8.25 7.92
N GLY A 71 -4.00 7.71 6.98
CA GLY A 71 -4.19 6.35 6.49
C GLY A 71 -2.91 5.78 5.91
N VAL A 72 -2.87 4.46 5.79
CA VAL A 72 -1.73 3.74 5.21
C VAL A 72 -2.22 2.86 4.07
N ILE A 73 -1.56 2.99 2.92
CA ILE A 73 -1.69 2.08 1.80
C ILE A 73 -0.38 1.30 1.74
N ILE A 74 -0.46 -0.02 1.77
CA ILE A 74 0.74 -0.84 1.80
C ILE A 74 0.68 -1.93 0.74
N ASN A 75 1.74 -2.01 -0.07
CA ASN A 75 2.02 -3.15 -0.92
C ASN A 75 3.25 -3.84 -0.34
N PRO A 76 3.07 -4.83 0.54
CA PRO A 76 4.21 -5.44 1.22
C PRO A 76 4.99 -6.40 0.33
N ALA A 77 4.51 -6.65 -0.90
CA ALA A 77 5.11 -7.60 -1.84
C ALA A 77 5.30 -8.96 -1.15
N ALA A 78 6.47 -9.58 -1.28
CA ALA A 78 6.68 -10.90 -0.69
C ALA A 78 6.58 -10.92 0.84
N PHE A 79 6.79 -9.80 1.51
CA PHE A 79 6.61 -9.75 2.96
C PHE A 79 5.17 -10.01 3.42
N SER A 80 4.19 -9.89 2.52
CA SER A 80 2.79 -10.28 2.79
C SER A 80 2.70 -11.71 3.31
N HIS A 81 3.55 -12.57 2.77
CA HIS A 81 3.46 -14.02 2.99
C HIS A 81 4.39 -14.52 4.10
N THR A 82 5.22 -13.65 4.67
CA THR A 82 6.28 -14.03 5.60
C THR A 82 6.36 -13.18 6.86
N SER A 83 5.88 -11.93 6.83
CA SER A 83 6.20 -10.99 7.91
C SER A 83 5.08 -10.83 8.93
N VAL A 84 5.20 -11.55 10.02
CA VAL A 84 4.42 -11.29 11.23
C VAL A 84 4.83 -9.94 11.84
N ALA A 85 6.11 -9.56 11.70
CA ALA A 85 6.61 -8.29 12.25
C ALA A 85 5.93 -7.08 11.64
N ILE A 86 5.66 -7.11 10.33
CA ILE A 86 4.90 -6.03 9.67
C ILE A 86 3.44 -6.04 10.16
N LEU A 87 2.83 -7.21 10.27
CA LEU A 87 1.48 -7.30 10.84
C LEU A 87 1.43 -6.66 12.22
N ASP A 88 2.38 -6.99 13.09
CA ASP A 88 2.41 -6.45 14.45
C ASP A 88 2.56 -4.93 14.44
N ALA A 89 3.41 -4.39 13.56
CA ALA A 89 3.54 -2.93 13.42
C ALA A 89 2.21 -2.30 13.00
N LEU A 90 1.54 -2.88 12.02
CA LEU A 90 0.25 -2.36 11.52
C LEU A 90 -0.85 -2.39 12.59
N THR A 91 -0.81 -3.34 13.51
CA THR A 91 -1.82 -3.38 14.59
C THR A 91 -1.74 -2.19 15.52
N LEU A 92 -0.60 -1.47 15.53
CA LEU A 92 -0.41 -0.27 16.32
C LEU A 92 -0.92 0.99 15.62
N PHE A 93 -1.25 0.91 14.34
CA PHE A 93 -1.81 2.03 13.59
C PHE A 93 -3.34 2.03 13.74
N GLU A 94 -3.90 3.14 14.20
CA GLU A 94 -5.33 3.22 14.52
C GLU A 94 -6.20 3.61 13.32
N GLY A 95 -5.63 4.19 12.28
CA GLY A 95 -6.37 4.60 11.10
C GLY A 95 -6.65 3.47 10.12
N PRO A 96 -7.30 3.79 8.98
CA PRO A 96 -7.56 2.78 7.97
C PRO A 96 -6.30 2.36 7.23
N ILE A 97 -6.26 1.08 6.87
CA ILE A 97 -5.15 0.47 6.14
C ILE A 97 -5.74 -0.23 4.92
N ILE A 98 -5.20 0.05 3.73
CA ILE A 98 -5.55 -0.68 2.52
C ILE A 98 -4.32 -1.43 2.01
N GLU A 99 -4.46 -2.73 1.85
CA GLU A 99 -3.43 -3.59 1.28
C GLU A 99 -3.61 -3.64 -0.24
N VAL A 100 -2.52 -3.43 -0.99
CA VAL A 100 -2.55 -3.43 -2.46
C VAL A 100 -1.58 -4.48 -2.99
N HIS A 101 -2.06 -5.28 -3.94
CA HIS A 101 -1.25 -6.19 -4.74
C HIS A 101 -1.51 -5.88 -6.21
N ILE A 102 -0.44 -5.74 -7.00
CA ILE A 102 -0.56 -5.44 -8.43
C ILE A 102 -1.13 -6.64 -9.17
N SER A 103 -0.60 -7.84 -8.90
CA SER A 103 -1.11 -9.08 -9.48
C SER A 103 -2.23 -9.67 -8.64
N ASN A 104 -2.99 -10.58 -9.24
CA ASN A 104 -3.94 -11.39 -8.48
C ASN A 104 -3.15 -12.53 -7.82
N ILE A 105 -2.86 -12.37 -6.52
CA ILE A 105 -2.07 -13.34 -5.76
C ILE A 105 -2.73 -14.71 -5.68
N HIS A 106 -4.05 -14.78 -5.88
CA HIS A 106 -4.80 -16.04 -5.78
C HIS A 106 -4.66 -16.92 -7.01
N THR A 107 -4.14 -16.40 -8.13
CA THR A 107 -3.84 -17.16 -9.34
C THR A 107 -2.38 -17.56 -9.44
N ARG A 108 -1.59 -17.24 -8.41
CA ARG A 108 -0.15 -17.57 -8.36
C ARG A 108 0.07 -18.77 -7.44
N GLU A 109 1.31 -19.04 -7.03
CA GLU A 109 1.66 -20.18 -6.19
C GLU A 109 0.90 -20.13 -4.84
N ASN A 110 0.59 -21.31 -4.31
CA ASN A 110 -0.19 -21.44 -3.06
C ASN A 110 0.37 -20.62 -1.90
N PHE A 111 1.71 -20.51 -1.78
CA PHE A 111 2.30 -19.75 -0.68
C PHE A 111 2.01 -18.26 -0.74
N ARG A 112 1.53 -17.76 -1.89
CA ARG A 112 1.14 -16.35 -2.07
C ARG A 112 -0.33 -16.09 -1.75
N HIS A 113 -1.12 -17.14 -1.49
CA HIS A 113 -2.56 -16.96 -1.26
C HIS A 113 -2.88 -16.43 0.14
N HIS A 114 -1.93 -16.51 1.06
CA HIS A 114 -2.10 -16.03 2.43
C HIS A 114 -1.30 -14.75 2.64
N SER A 115 -1.95 -13.73 3.20
CA SER A 115 -1.28 -12.50 3.61
C SER A 115 -1.54 -12.23 5.08
N TYR A 116 -0.47 -12.08 5.85
CA TYR A 116 -0.59 -11.68 7.26
C TYR A 116 -1.19 -10.28 7.39
N VAL A 117 -0.86 -9.39 6.45
CA VAL A 117 -1.33 -8.00 6.46
C VAL A 117 -2.85 -7.93 6.33
N SER A 118 -3.45 -8.86 5.58
CA SER A 118 -4.91 -8.88 5.37
C SER A 118 -5.69 -9.01 6.67
N GLN A 119 -5.08 -9.56 7.73
CA GLN A 119 -5.75 -9.70 9.02
C GLN A 119 -6.00 -8.34 9.69
N LYS A 120 -5.20 -7.33 9.37
CA LYS A 120 -5.35 -5.97 9.93
C LYS A 120 -5.95 -5.01 8.92
N ALA A 121 -5.78 -5.24 7.62
CA ALA A 121 -6.21 -4.32 6.58
C ALA A 121 -7.72 -4.07 6.64
N THR A 122 -8.11 -2.81 6.45
CA THR A 122 -9.51 -2.42 6.31
C THR A 122 -10.07 -2.93 4.98
N ALA A 123 -9.25 -2.92 3.94
CA ALA A 123 -9.62 -3.38 2.60
C ALA A 123 -8.40 -3.96 1.89
N VAL A 124 -8.65 -4.83 0.91
CA VAL A 124 -7.60 -5.46 0.09
C VAL A 124 -7.96 -5.28 -1.36
N ILE A 125 -6.98 -4.85 -2.16
CA ILE A 125 -7.09 -4.74 -3.61
C ILE A 125 -6.03 -5.64 -4.23
N ALA A 126 -6.43 -6.51 -5.15
CA ALA A 126 -5.50 -7.41 -5.81
C ALA A 126 -5.92 -7.62 -7.27
N GLY A 127 -4.94 -7.61 -8.18
CA GLY A 127 -5.20 -7.97 -9.57
C GLY A 127 -5.61 -6.82 -10.49
N PHE A 128 -5.57 -5.59 -10.01
CA PHE A 128 -5.95 -4.41 -10.80
C PHE A 128 -4.75 -3.71 -11.46
N GLY A 129 -3.59 -4.38 -11.49
CA GLY A 129 -2.37 -3.74 -11.95
C GLY A 129 -2.01 -2.54 -11.08
N THR A 130 -1.30 -1.59 -11.65
CA THR A 130 -0.90 -0.38 -10.91
C THR A 130 -2.08 0.54 -10.61
N GLU A 131 -3.19 0.42 -11.32
CA GLU A 131 -4.40 1.18 -11.03
C GLU A 131 -4.94 0.91 -9.64
N GLY A 132 -4.61 -0.23 -9.05
CA GLY A 132 -5.01 -0.56 -7.68
C GLY A 132 -4.59 0.50 -6.66
N TYR A 133 -3.43 1.13 -6.86
CA TYR A 133 -2.99 2.23 -6.01
C TYR A 133 -3.93 3.44 -6.09
N ASN A 134 -4.37 3.80 -7.29
CA ASN A 134 -5.27 4.94 -7.50
C ASN A 134 -6.63 4.70 -6.86
N ILE A 135 -7.15 3.47 -7.00
CA ILE A 135 -8.40 3.04 -6.39
C ILE A 135 -8.27 3.12 -4.85
N ALA A 136 -7.13 2.65 -4.32
CA ALA A 136 -6.87 2.68 -2.88
C ALA A 136 -6.84 4.11 -2.34
N ILE A 137 -6.23 5.05 -3.06
CA ILE A 137 -6.16 6.45 -2.65
C ILE A 137 -7.56 7.05 -2.57
N ARG A 138 -8.37 6.84 -3.60
CA ARG A 138 -9.76 7.32 -3.60
C ARG A 138 -10.54 6.76 -2.42
N LYS A 139 -10.46 5.46 -2.22
CA LYS A 139 -11.17 4.81 -1.10
C LYS A 139 -10.65 5.30 0.25
N MET A 140 -9.33 5.50 0.36
CA MET A 140 -8.72 5.97 1.60
C MET A 140 -9.26 7.34 2.01
N THR A 141 -9.46 8.25 1.06
CA THR A 141 -10.01 9.57 1.40
C THR A 141 -11.45 9.46 1.91
N ASP A 142 -12.24 8.55 1.36
CA ASP A 142 -13.59 8.28 1.88
C ASP A 142 -13.52 7.74 3.31
N LEU A 143 -12.62 6.79 3.57
CA LEU A 143 -12.47 6.19 4.90
C LEU A 143 -12.03 7.23 5.93
N CYS A 144 -11.07 8.08 5.58
CA CYS A 144 -10.60 9.15 6.46
C CYS A 144 -11.72 10.16 6.75
N GLY A 145 -12.55 10.47 5.76
CA GLY A 145 -13.70 11.35 5.92
C GLY A 145 -14.75 10.80 6.87
N GLN A 146 -15.02 9.50 6.77
CA GLN A 146 -15.98 8.82 7.65
C GLN A 146 -15.54 8.87 9.12
N LEU A 147 -14.24 8.69 9.38
CA LEU A 147 -13.71 8.76 10.74
C LEU A 147 -13.85 10.16 11.35
N LYS A 148 -13.76 11.20 10.53
CA LYS A 148 -13.89 12.58 11.00
C LYS A 148 -15.33 12.98 11.31
N THR A 149 -16.30 12.32 10.69
CA THR A 149 -17.72 12.64 10.87
C THR A 149 -18.40 11.77 11.92
N SER A 150 -17.72 10.75 12.38
CA SER A 150 -18.20 9.89 13.47
C SER A 150 -17.62 10.32 14.83
#